data_b3566696ae53ab4c69b03fa9aae17cd3
#
_entry.id   b3566696ae53ab4c69b03fa9aae17cd3
#
_cell.length_a   1.000
_cell.length_b   1.000
_cell.length_c   1.000
_cell.angle_alpha   90.00
_cell.angle_beta   90.00
_cell.angle_gamma   90.00
#
_symmetry.space_group_name_H-M   'P 1'
#
loop_
_entity.id
_entity.type
_entity.pdbx_description
1 polymer ?
#
loop_
_entity_poly.entity_id
_entity_poly.type
_entity_poly.pdbx_seq_one_letter_code
_entity_poly.pdbx_strand_id
1 'polypeptide(L)'
;MIIPFSNEYSYAARALVLKVLQEEGFAYDPVKDSDLENIRANYVEKGGAFFIALEGDELTGTSAVKKAGPDTCEIKRIYVRKDWRGKGIGRGLFNAALSYAAANYEKAVLKTDLSLHTATGMYIRHGFTIVKEEDGILYLEKRFY
;
A
#
# COMPACT_ATOMS: atom_id res chain seq x y z
N MET A 1 -8.55 -1.66 13.90
CA MET A 1 -9.51 -0.86 13.11
C MET A 1 -8.80 -0.17 11.97
N ILE A 2 -9.36 -0.28 10.78
CA ILE A 2 -8.77 0.37 9.59
C ILE A 2 -9.64 1.55 9.20
N ILE A 3 -9.02 2.72 9.07
CA ILE A 3 -9.71 3.97 8.76
C ILE A 3 -8.99 4.72 7.64
N PRO A 4 -9.69 5.62 6.94
CA PRO A 4 -9.03 6.54 6.02
C PRO A 4 -8.05 7.46 6.75
N PHE A 5 -6.98 7.83 6.07
CA PHE A 5 -5.99 8.75 6.58
C PHE A 5 -6.60 10.13 6.88
N SER A 6 -6.13 10.76 7.96
CA SER A 6 -6.36 12.17 8.23
C SER A 6 -5.05 12.80 8.70
N ASN A 7 -4.96 14.13 8.60
CA ASN A 7 -3.71 14.85 8.82
C ASN A 7 -3.11 14.69 10.22
N GLU A 8 -3.93 14.39 11.23
CA GLU A 8 -3.44 14.14 12.59
C GLU A 8 -2.49 12.94 12.67
N TYR A 9 -2.57 12.03 11.68
CA TYR A 9 -1.73 10.82 11.62
C TYR A 9 -0.53 10.97 10.67
N SER A 10 -0.28 12.16 10.11
CA SER A 10 0.79 12.39 9.13
C SER A 10 2.16 11.93 9.64
N TYR A 11 2.53 12.35 10.84
CA TYR A 11 3.82 11.98 11.42
C TYR A 11 3.89 10.47 11.68
N ALA A 12 2.88 9.91 12.32
CA ALA A 12 2.87 8.49 12.68
C ALA A 12 2.90 7.57 11.47
N ALA A 13 2.15 7.90 10.42
CA ALA A 13 2.12 7.11 9.19
C ALA A 13 3.47 7.15 8.48
N ARG A 14 4.05 8.33 8.33
CA ARG A 14 5.37 8.49 7.73
C ARG A 14 6.44 7.74 8.53
N ALA A 15 6.43 7.90 9.84
CA ALA A 15 7.40 7.24 10.72
C ALA A 15 7.31 5.72 10.61
N LEU A 16 6.10 5.16 10.53
CA LEU A 16 5.90 3.72 10.38
C LEU A 16 6.50 3.21 9.07
N VAL A 17 6.18 3.88 7.95
CA VAL A 17 6.68 3.45 6.63
C VAL A 17 8.20 3.50 6.59
N LEU A 18 8.80 4.59 7.08
CA LEU A 18 10.26 4.73 7.09
C LEU A 18 10.93 3.71 7.99
N LYS A 19 10.31 3.37 9.13
CA LYS A 19 10.84 2.35 10.03
C LYS A 19 10.83 0.96 9.38
N VAL A 20 9.73 0.59 8.72
CA VAL A 20 9.64 -0.69 8.03
C VAL A 20 10.67 -0.79 6.90
N LEU A 21 10.81 0.28 6.11
CA LEU A 21 11.81 0.33 5.05
C LEU A 21 13.23 0.16 5.61
N GLN A 22 13.53 0.83 6.72
CA GLN A 22 14.84 0.71 7.38
C GLN A 22 15.11 -0.72 7.86
N GLU A 23 14.09 -1.37 8.43
CA GLU A 23 14.20 -2.76 8.87
C GLU A 23 14.48 -3.71 7.70
N GLU A 24 14.05 -3.36 6.50
CA GLU A 24 14.30 -4.12 5.27
C GLU A 24 15.59 -3.70 4.56
N GLY A 25 16.38 -2.81 5.15
CA GLY A 25 17.67 -2.37 4.62
C GLY A 25 17.60 -1.19 3.66
N PHE A 26 16.47 -0.48 3.61
CA PHE A 26 16.32 0.69 2.75
C PHE A 26 16.46 1.98 3.56
N ALA A 27 17.17 2.96 3.02
CA ALA A 27 17.25 4.30 3.57
C ALA A 27 16.14 5.19 2.98
N TYR A 28 15.80 6.27 3.68
CA TYR A 28 14.90 7.28 3.13
C TYR A 28 15.47 7.83 1.81
N ASP A 29 14.63 7.86 0.79
CA ASP A 29 14.98 8.39 -0.52
C ASP A 29 14.12 9.63 -0.79
N PRO A 30 14.73 10.84 -0.92
CA PRO A 30 13.96 12.09 -1.10
C PRO A 30 13.10 12.12 -2.35
N VAL A 31 13.41 11.30 -3.37
CA VAL A 31 12.62 11.22 -4.59
C VAL A 31 11.55 10.13 -4.48
N LYS A 32 11.96 8.89 -4.19
CA LYS A 32 11.02 7.75 -4.13
C LYS A 32 10.02 7.85 -3.00
N ASP A 33 10.41 8.46 -1.88
CA ASP A 33 9.58 8.56 -0.68
C ASP A 33 9.00 9.97 -0.48
N SER A 34 9.06 10.82 -1.52
CA SER A 34 8.51 12.17 -1.47
C SER A 34 7.00 12.22 -1.25
N ASP A 35 6.28 11.15 -1.60
CA ASP A 35 4.86 11.01 -1.36
C ASP A 35 4.51 11.08 0.14
N LEU A 36 5.43 10.66 1.00
CA LEU A 36 5.23 10.65 2.45
C LEU A 36 5.36 12.03 3.10
N GLU A 37 5.93 13.00 2.38
CA GLU A 37 6.07 14.37 2.89
C GLU A 37 4.72 15.09 2.99
N ASN A 38 3.77 14.74 2.12
CA ASN A 38 2.40 15.23 2.20
C ASN A 38 1.46 14.16 1.66
N ILE A 39 1.06 13.27 2.55
CA ILE A 39 0.23 12.11 2.20
C ILE A 39 -1.10 12.54 1.59
N ARG A 40 -1.77 13.52 2.20
CA ARG A 40 -3.06 14.00 1.72
C ARG A 40 -2.96 14.55 0.29
N ALA A 41 -1.98 15.41 0.04
CA ALA A 41 -1.80 16.01 -1.28
C ALA A 41 -1.41 14.98 -2.34
N ASN A 42 -0.59 14.00 -1.97
CA ASN A 42 -0.06 13.04 -2.93
C ASN A 42 -0.98 11.86 -3.21
N TYR A 43 -1.92 11.57 -2.34
CA TYR A 43 -2.86 10.46 -2.50
C TYR A 43 -4.31 10.94 -2.60
N VAL A 44 -4.85 11.48 -1.52
CA VAL A 44 -6.26 11.81 -1.41
C VAL A 44 -6.68 12.87 -2.41
N GLU A 45 -5.91 13.95 -2.51
CA GLU A 45 -6.24 15.08 -3.39
C GLU A 45 -5.99 14.79 -4.87
N LYS A 46 -5.31 13.69 -5.18
CA LYS A 46 -5.03 13.27 -6.57
C LYS A 46 -5.90 12.09 -7.03
N GLY A 47 -7.01 11.83 -6.35
CA GLY A 47 -7.93 10.76 -6.74
C GLY A 47 -7.57 9.39 -6.18
N GLY A 48 -6.64 9.33 -5.24
CA GLY A 48 -6.27 8.11 -4.55
C GLY A 48 -6.79 8.06 -3.13
N ALA A 49 -6.25 7.13 -2.34
CA ALA A 49 -6.60 6.94 -0.95
C ALA A 49 -5.38 6.49 -0.15
N PHE A 50 -5.45 6.71 1.15
CA PHE A 50 -4.44 6.21 2.07
C PHE A 50 -5.19 5.71 3.30
N PHE A 51 -4.88 4.48 3.73
CA PHE A 51 -5.52 3.86 4.88
C PHE A 51 -4.50 3.60 5.98
N ILE A 52 -4.97 3.66 7.22
CA ILE A 52 -4.16 3.35 8.40
C ILE A 52 -4.89 2.34 9.26
N ALA A 53 -4.11 1.49 9.91
CA ALA A 53 -4.62 0.55 10.91
C ALA A 53 -4.28 1.08 12.29
N LEU A 54 -5.27 1.14 13.17
CA LEU A 54 -5.10 1.56 14.55
C LEU A 54 -5.50 0.44 15.49
N GLU A 55 -4.67 0.23 16.52
CA GLU A 55 -4.98 -0.62 17.67
C GLU A 55 -4.91 0.29 18.89
N GLY A 56 -6.08 0.70 19.39
CA GLY A 56 -6.13 1.81 20.35
C GLY A 56 -5.61 3.07 19.71
N ASP A 57 -4.60 3.68 20.35
CA ASP A 57 -3.96 4.90 19.83
C ASP A 57 -2.71 4.60 18.98
N GLU A 58 -2.35 3.32 18.83
CA GLU A 58 -1.15 2.93 18.11
C GLU A 58 -1.44 2.69 16.64
N LEU A 59 -0.70 3.36 15.77
CA LEU A 59 -0.77 3.13 14.32
C LEU A 59 0.10 1.93 13.98
N THR A 60 -0.53 0.85 13.45
CA THR A 60 0.12 -0.44 13.26
C THR A 60 0.39 -0.80 11.81
N GLY A 61 -0.23 -0.09 10.87
CA GLY A 61 -0.01 -0.38 9.45
C GLY A 61 -0.59 0.67 8.52
N THR A 62 -0.24 0.55 7.25
CA THR A 62 -0.67 1.47 6.18
C THR A 62 -0.99 0.71 4.91
N SER A 63 -1.79 1.33 4.04
CA SER A 63 -1.93 0.96 2.63
C SER A 63 -2.31 2.19 1.84
N ALA A 64 -2.06 2.18 0.53
CA ALA A 64 -2.34 3.33 -0.30
C ALA A 64 -2.81 2.90 -1.69
N VAL A 65 -3.64 3.77 -2.29
CA VAL A 65 -4.04 3.69 -3.68
C VAL A 65 -3.64 4.99 -4.34
N LYS A 66 -2.82 4.90 -5.38
CA LYS A 66 -2.35 6.05 -6.13
C LYS A 66 -2.91 6.01 -7.54
N LYS A 67 -3.46 7.14 -8.02
CA LYS A 67 -3.90 7.24 -9.41
C LYS A 67 -2.69 7.10 -10.33
N ALA A 68 -2.76 6.18 -11.29
CA ALA A 68 -1.68 5.90 -12.24
C ALA A 68 -2.05 6.21 -13.70
N GLY A 69 -3.30 6.57 -13.93
CA GLY A 69 -3.83 6.91 -15.26
C GLY A 69 -5.32 7.21 -15.15
N PRO A 70 -6.02 7.48 -16.26
CA PRO A 70 -7.45 7.82 -16.21
C PRO A 70 -8.29 6.70 -15.57
N ASP A 71 -7.96 5.44 -15.89
CA ASP A 71 -8.75 4.27 -15.47
C ASP A 71 -7.96 3.30 -14.61
N THR A 72 -6.72 3.64 -14.25
CA THR A 72 -5.79 2.74 -13.57
C THR A 72 -5.28 3.36 -12.28
N CYS A 73 -5.18 2.55 -11.25
CA CYS A 73 -4.53 2.93 -10.00
C CYS A 73 -3.44 1.93 -9.63
N GLU A 74 -2.56 2.34 -8.74
CA GLU A 74 -1.53 1.49 -8.15
C GLU A 74 -1.80 1.31 -6.67
N ILE A 75 -1.83 0.06 -6.20
CA ILE A 75 -1.89 -0.26 -4.77
C ILE A 75 -0.46 -0.37 -4.27
N LYS A 76 -0.15 0.37 -3.22
CA LYS A 76 1.21 0.46 -2.69
C LYS A 76 1.21 0.82 -1.21
N ARG A 77 2.40 0.91 -0.63
CA ARG A 77 2.59 1.30 0.78
C ARG A 77 1.86 0.40 1.76
N ILE A 78 1.79 -0.90 1.46
CA ILE A 78 1.21 -1.89 2.38
C ILE A 78 2.32 -2.31 3.35
N TYR A 79 2.24 -1.79 4.56
CA TYR A 79 3.21 -2.07 5.61
C TYR A 79 2.50 -2.35 6.93
N VAL A 80 3.05 -3.28 7.70
CA VAL A 80 2.58 -3.60 9.05
C VAL A 80 3.79 -3.62 9.98
N ARG A 81 3.66 -2.99 11.14
CA ARG A 81 4.71 -3.03 12.16
C ARG A 81 5.06 -4.48 12.49
N LYS A 82 6.34 -4.74 12.70
CA LYS A 82 6.87 -6.08 12.89
C LYS A 82 6.16 -6.84 14.01
N ASP A 83 5.93 -6.18 15.14
CA ASP A 83 5.29 -6.77 16.32
C ASP A 83 3.77 -6.98 16.16
N TRP A 84 3.19 -6.45 15.08
CA TRP A 84 1.76 -6.61 14.78
C TRP A 84 1.49 -7.52 13.58
N ARG A 85 2.52 -8.17 13.03
CA ARG A 85 2.35 -9.08 11.89
C ARG A 85 1.73 -10.41 12.32
N GLY A 86 1.12 -11.13 11.37
CA GLY A 86 0.47 -12.40 11.60
C GLY A 86 -0.90 -12.32 12.24
N LYS A 87 -1.50 -11.14 12.30
CA LYS A 87 -2.82 -10.89 12.93
C LYS A 87 -3.91 -10.49 11.94
N GLY A 88 -3.62 -10.55 10.62
CA GLY A 88 -4.59 -10.20 9.59
C GLY A 88 -4.67 -8.71 9.26
N ILE A 89 -3.84 -7.86 9.86
CA ILE A 89 -3.86 -6.41 9.62
C ILE A 89 -3.49 -6.09 8.17
N GLY A 90 -2.45 -6.73 7.64
CA GLY A 90 -2.03 -6.52 6.24
C GLY A 90 -3.11 -6.89 5.26
N ARG A 91 -3.82 -7.98 5.48
CA ARG A 91 -4.96 -8.39 4.64
C ARG A 91 -6.08 -7.36 4.71
N GLY A 92 -6.40 -6.87 5.90
CA GLY A 92 -7.42 -5.84 6.08
C GLY A 92 -7.09 -4.55 5.36
N LEU A 93 -5.82 -4.12 5.44
CA LEU A 93 -5.32 -2.94 4.74
C LEU A 93 -5.36 -3.14 3.22
N PHE A 94 -4.97 -4.31 2.74
CA PHE A 94 -5.06 -4.64 1.32
C PHE A 94 -6.51 -4.63 0.84
N ASN A 95 -7.43 -5.23 1.61
CA ASN A 95 -8.85 -5.25 1.25
C ASN A 95 -9.45 -3.85 1.22
N ALA A 96 -9.06 -2.95 2.12
CA ALA A 96 -9.51 -1.55 2.09
C ALA A 96 -9.04 -0.86 0.82
N ALA A 97 -7.77 -1.02 0.46
CA ALA A 97 -7.21 -0.46 -0.78
C ALA A 97 -7.92 -1.04 -2.01
N LEU A 98 -8.11 -2.36 -2.03
CA LEU A 98 -8.74 -3.05 -3.16
C LEU A 98 -10.19 -2.61 -3.35
N SER A 99 -10.95 -2.44 -2.26
CA SER A 99 -12.33 -1.96 -2.32
C SER A 99 -12.41 -0.56 -2.90
N TYR A 100 -11.52 0.33 -2.47
CA TYR A 100 -11.44 1.68 -3.04
C TYR A 100 -11.09 1.63 -4.53
N ALA A 101 -10.11 0.83 -4.90
CA ALA A 101 -9.69 0.68 -6.29
C ALA A 101 -10.84 0.18 -7.17
N ALA A 102 -11.55 -0.85 -6.73
CA ALA A 102 -12.66 -1.43 -7.49
C ALA A 102 -13.82 -0.45 -7.66
N ALA A 103 -14.05 0.42 -6.68
CA ALA A 103 -15.12 1.42 -6.73
C ALA A 103 -14.80 2.62 -7.63
N ASN A 104 -13.52 2.90 -7.88
CA ASN A 104 -13.10 4.14 -8.54
C ASN A 104 -12.30 3.95 -9.84
N TYR A 105 -11.81 2.75 -10.11
CA TYR A 105 -10.93 2.49 -11.26
C TYR A 105 -11.32 1.19 -11.97
N GLU A 106 -10.94 1.06 -13.24
CA GLU A 106 -11.19 -0.15 -14.02
C GLU A 106 -10.11 -1.21 -13.78
N LYS A 107 -8.90 -0.77 -13.41
CA LYS A 107 -7.75 -1.64 -13.24
C LYS A 107 -6.86 -1.16 -12.10
N ALA A 108 -6.33 -2.10 -11.34
CA ALA A 108 -5.29 -1.86 -10.36
C ALA A 108 -4.02 -2.60 -10.74
N VAL A 109 -2.88 -1.95 -10.52
CA VAL A 109 -1.56 -2.56 -10.69
C VAL A 109 -0.84 -2.54 -9.34
N LEU A 110 0.10 -3.44 -9.17
CA LEU A 110 1.01 -3.42 -8.02
C LEU A 110 2.34 -4.06 -8.39
N LYS A 111 3.34 -3.75 -7.57
CA LYS A 111 4.70 -4.29 -7.69
C LYS A 111 5.06 -4.97 -6.38
N THR A 112 5.76 -6.10 -6.46
CA THR A 112 6.27 -6.78 -5.28
C THR A 112 7.61 -7.43 -5.59
N ASP A 113 8.45 -7.55 -4.56
CA ASP A 113 9.72 -8.27 -4.72
C ASP A 113 9.45 -9.75 -4.91
N LEU A 114 10.18 -10.38 -5.84
CA LEU A 114 10.03 -11.80 -6.17
C LEU A 114 10.19 -12.70 -4.95
N SER A 115 10.99 -12.30 -3.96
CA SER A 115 11.23 -13.09 -2.74
C SER A 115 10.05 -13.09 -1.77
N LEU A 116 9.09 -12.17 -1.92
CA LEU A 116 7.96 -12.04 -0.99
C LEU A 116 6.81 -12.97 -1.39
N HIS A 117 7.03 -14.29 -1.21
CA HIS A 117 6.09 -15.32 -1.66
C HIS A 117 4.72 -15.24 -0.99
N THR A 118 4.67 -14.91 0.30
CA THR A 118 3.41 -14.81 1.04
C THR A 118 2.55 -13.67 0.50
N ALA A 119 3.16 -12.50 0.26
CA ALA A 119 2.46 -11.35 -0.31
C ALA A 119 1.98 -11.65 -1.73
N THR A 120 2.84 -12.21 -2.57
CA THR A 120 2.50 -12.59 -3.95
C THR A 120 1.33 -13.56 -3.98
N GLY A 121 1.34 -14.58 -3.12
CA GLY A 121 0.25 -15.54 -3.01
C GLY A 121 -1.08 -14.88 -2.64
N MET A 122 -1.04 -13.90 -1.73
CA MET A 122 -2.24 -13.13 -1.36
C MET A 122 -2.80 -12.36 -2.55
N TYR A 123 -1.93 -11.70 -3.31
CA TYR A 123 -2.37 -10.93 -4.49
C TYR A 123 -3.00 -11.85 -5.54
N ILE A 124 -2.38 -12.99 -5.82
CA ILE A 124 -2.93 -13.96 -6.78
C ILE A 124 -4.28 -14.49 -6.32
N ARG A 125 -4.43 -14.81 -5.04
CA ARG A 125 -5.72 -15.27 -4.48
C ARG A 125 -6.81 -14.21 -4.60
N HIS A 126 -6.44 -12.92 -4.65
CA HIS A 126 -7.40 -11.83 -4.84
C HIS A 126 -7.62 -11.46 -6.30
N GLY A 127 -7.14 -12.28 -7.23
CA GLY A 127 -7.43 -12.14 -8.66
C GLY A 127 -6.40 -11.36 -9.46
N PHE A 128 -5.26 -11.02 -8.87
CA PHE A 128 -4.18 -10.41 -9.62
C PHE A 128 -3.44 -11.45 -10.45
N THR A 129 -2.97 -11.04 -11.63
CA THR A 129 -2.14 -11.87 -12.49
C THR A 129 -0.77 -11.22 -12.68
N ILE A 130 0.26 -12.05 -12.77
CA ILE A 130 1.62 -11.58 -13.03
C ILE A 130 1.71 -11.21 -14.51
N VAL A 131 2.08 -9.97 -14.82
CA VAL A 131 2.21 -9.51 -16.22
C VAL A 131 3.66 -9.46 -16.68
N LYS A 132 4.61 -9.29 -15.77
CA LYS A 132 6.03 -9.39 -16.07
C LYS A 132 6.87 -9.50 -14.80
N GLU A 133 8.11 -9.94 -14.99
CA GLU A 133 9.16 -9.87 -13.98
C GLU A 133 10.34 -9.10 -14.60
N GLU A 134 10.91 -8.19 -13.83
CA GLU A 134 12.06 -7.39 -14.27
C GLU A 134 12.90 -7.03 -13.04
N ASP A 135 14.18 -7.39 -13.08
CA ASP A 135 15.17 -7.08 -12.02
C ASP A 135 14.70 -7.54 -10.62
N GLY A 136 14.08 -8.73 -10.55
CA GLY A 136 13.60 -9.29 -9.29
C GLY A 136 12.30 -8.71 -8.77
N ILE A 137 11.63 -7.88 -9.57
CA ILE A 137 10.35 -7.29 -9.23
C ILE A 137 9.25 -7.92 -10.09
N LEU A 138 8.18 -8.37 -9.43
CA LEU A 138 6.97 -8.82 -10.10
C LEU A 138 6.01 -7.66 -10.27
N TYR A 139 5.44 -7.57 -11.48
CA TYR A 139 4.40 -6.59 -11.81
C TYR A 139 3.11 -7.36 -12.00
N LEU A 140 2.08 -7.00 -11.23
CA LEU A 140 0.79 -7.68 -11.24
C LEU A 140 -0.33 -6.69 -11.59
N GLU A 141 -1.40 -7.21 -12.17
CA GLU A 141 -2.58 -6.39 -12.44
C GLU A 141 -3.86 -7.16 -12.20
N LYS A 142 -4.92 -6.41 -11.93
CA LYS A 142 -6.29 -6.93 -11.83
C LYS A 142 -7.23 -5.96 -12.51
N ARG A 143 -8.07 -6.48 -13.42
CA ARG A 143 -9.19 -5.73 -13.98
C ARG A 143 -10.43 -6.03 -13.15
N PHE A 144 -11.23 -5.00 -12.91
CA PHE A 144 -12.45 -5.14 -12.10
C PHE A 144 -13.68 -5.48 -12.94
N TYR A 145 -13.56 -5.36 -14.25
CA TYR A 145 -14.58 -5.82 -15.22
C TYR A 145 -14.00 -5.95 -16.62
#